data_3b6d0940f5ef863b151e102a453485b0
#
_entry.id   3b6d0940f5ef863b151e102a453485b0
#
_cell.length_a   1.000
_cell.length_b   1.000
_cell.length_c   1.000
_cell.angle_alpha   90.00
_cell.angle_beta   90.00
_cell.angle_gamma   90.00
#
_symmetry.space_group_name_H-M   'P 1'
#
loop_
_entity.id
_entity.type
_entity.pdbx_description
1 polymer ?
#
loop_
_entity_poly.entity_id
_entity_poly.type
_entity_poly.pdbx_seq_one_letter_code
_entity_poly.pdbx_strand_id
1 'polypeptide(L)'
;MSASLGLHRLQQVDRQIDQTRSQLDTIRQTLENDIELREALNQMENAQSANHHAHHDLKNAEAEVEAQRIKIEQAESSLYGGRVQNPKELQDLQKDIASLKKHLSTLEERELETMMKVESAENDLQSAKTKLELIQARLGSEHKKLLDDQSKLMIILEQLAEEREATLAPIESNMVQIYEGLRRQKKGVAISEVSDNSCTSCGATITASLQQNARSQKLANCPSCGRILYAN
;
A
#
# COMPACT_ATOMS: atom_id res chain seq x y z
N MET A 1 17.35 -12.54 4.51
CA MET A 1 16.31 -12.83 5.55
C MET A 1 15.60 -14.11 5.14
N SER A 2 15.17 -14.96 6.08
CA SER A 2 14.43 -16.16 5.69
C SER A 2 13.07 -15.77 5.11
N ALA A 3 12.59 -16.49 4.11
CA ALA A 3 11.30 -16.22 3.47
C ALA A 3 10.14 -16.27 4.46
N SER A 4 10.20 -17.20 5.42
CA SER A 4 9.22 -17.35 6.49
C SER A 4 9.16 -16.14 7.42
N LEU A 5 10.28 -15.45 7.68
CA LEU A 5 10.33 -14.23 8.49
C LEU A 5 9.62 -13.06 7.79
N GLY A 6 9.85 -12.87 6.48
CA GLY A 6 9.17 -11.84 5.70
C GLY A 6 7.65 -12.02 5.72
N LEU A 7 7.21 -13.25 5.45
CA LEU A 7 5.79 -13.61 5.51
C LEU A 7 5.20 -13.53 6.92
N HIS A 8 5.99 -13.84 7.97
CA HIS A 8 5.53 -13.68 9.35
C HIS A 8 5.27 -12.20 9.70
N ARG A 9 6.17 -11.31 9.30
CA ARG A 9 5.97 -9.85 9.45
C ARG A 9 4.72 -9.39 8.68
N LEU A 10 4.56 -9.84 7.44
CA LEU A 10 3.36 -9.55 6.65
C LEU A 10 2.08 -9.99 7.38
N GLN A 11 2.07 -11.18 7.98
CA GLN A 11 0.94 -11.65 8.76
C GLN A 11 0.67 -10.80 10.00
N GLN A 12 1.69 -10.25 10.65
CA GLN A 12 1.50 -9.32 11.78
C GLN A 12 0.80 -8.05 11.33
N VAL A 13 1.25 -7.45 10.23
CA VAL A 13 0.61 -6.25 9.65
C VAL A 13 -0.82 -6.57 9.20
N ASP A 14 -1.02 -7.67 8.49
CA ASP A 14 -2.34 -8.10 8.03
C ASP A 14 -3.32 -8.34 9.18
N ARG A 15 -2.85 -8.88 10.31
CA ARG A 15 -3.69 -9.04 11.52
C ARG A 15 -4.10 -7.70 12.11
N GLN A 16 -3.19 -6.73 12.15
CA GLN A 16 -3.49 -5.39 12.62
C GLN A 16 -4.51 -4.71 11.70
N ILE A 17 -4.37 -4.86 10.38
CA ILE A 17 -5.35 -4.38 9.41
C ILE A 17 -6.72 -5.01 9.65
N ASP A 18 -6.80 -6.34 9.81
CA ASP A 18 -8.06 -7.04 10.05
C ASP A 18 -8.71 -6.62 11.36
N GLN A 19 -7.93 -6.43 12.43
CA GLN A 19 -8.42 -5.94 13.73
C GLN A 19 -8.94 -4.50 13.63
N THR A 20 -8.18 -3.62 12.98
CA THR A 20 -8.58 -2.21 12.79
C THR A 20 -9.87 -2.12 11.96
N ARG A 21 -9.99 -2.91 10.90
CA ARG A 21 -11.22 -3.00 10.09
C ARG A 21 -12.41 -3.50 10.92
N SER A 22 -12.22 -4.55 11.72
CA SER A 22 -13.27 -5.06 12.59
C SER A 22 -13.74 -4.04 13.63
N GLN A 23 -12.81 -3.24 14.18
CA GLN A 23 -13.15 -2.16 15.10
C GLN A 23 -13.93 -1.05 14.38
N LEU A 24 -13.51 -0.65 13.18
CA LEU A 24 -14.24 0.31 12.34
C LEU A 24 -15.66 -0.17 12.02
N ASP A 25 -15.81 -1.44 11.67
CA ASP A 25 -17.12 -2.03 11.40
C ASP A 25 -18.02 -2.03 12.66
N THR A 26 -17.46 -2.30 13.83
CA THR A 26 -18.20 -2.25 15.10
C THR A 26 -18.68 -0.83 15.41
N ILE A 27 -17.81 0.17 15.27
CA ILE A 27 -18.16 1.59 15.46
C ILE A 27 -19.24 1.98 14.45
N ARG A 28 -19.09 1.60 13.19
CA ARG A 28 -20.04 1.87 12.13
C ARG A 28 -21.43 1.29 12.46
N GLN A 29 -21.48 0.03 12.86
CA GLN A 29 -22.75 -0.62 13.27
C GLN A 29 -23.41 0.09 14.45
N THR A 30 -22.62 0.55 15.41
CA THR A 30 -23.15 1.30 16.57
C THR A 30 -23.74 2.65 16.17
N LEU A 31 -23.18 3.26 15.10
CA LEU A 31 -23.62 4.55 14.56
C LEU A 31 -24.74 4.43 13.50
N GLU A 32 -25.10 3.21 13.09
CA GLU A 32 -26.05 2.92 11.99
C GLU A 32 -27.46 3.47 12.17
N ASN A 33 -27.85 3.83 13.38
CA ASN A 33 -29.17 4.41 13.64
C ASN A 33 -29.32 5.87 13.16
N ASP A 34 -28.23 6.50 12.76
CA ASP A 34 -28.23 7.86 12.23
C ASP A 34 -27.82 7.88 10.75
N ILE A 35 -28.82 8.03 9.88
CA ILE A 35 -28.65 8.00 8.42
C ILE A 35 -27.71 9.12 7.97
N GLU A 36 -27.85 10.32 8.52
CA GLU A 36 -27.09 11.50 8.14
C GLU A 36 -25.61 11.35 8.51
N LEU A 37 -25.35 10.81 9.70
CA LEU A 37 -23.99 10.51 10.14
C LEU A 37 -23.33 9.45 9.25
N ARG A 38 -24.07 8.41 8.92
CA ARG A 38 -23.59 7.34 8.04
C ARG A 38 -23.22 7.88 6.65
N GLU A 39 -24.06 8.75 6.10
CA GLU A 39 -23.78 9.37 4.80
C GLU A 39 -22.53 10.26 4.84
N ALA A 40 -22.36 11.05 5.91
CA ALA A 40 -21.18 11.89 6.08
C ALA A 40 -19.90 11.06 6.25
N LEU A 41 -19.96 9.95 6.98
CA LEU A 41 -18.84 9.01 7.13
C LEU A 41 -18.44 8.37 5.79
N ASN A 42 -19.42 7.92 5.01
CA ASN A 42 -19.17 7.38 3.68
C ASN A 42 -18.54 8.43 2.73
N GLN A 43 -19.03 9.66 2.78
CA GLN A 43 -18.45 10.76 1.99
C GLN A 43 -17.00 11.03 2.37
N MET A 44 -16.69 11.05 3.66
CA MET A 44 -15.32 11.24 4.16
C MET A 44 -14.39 10.09 3.76
N GLU A 45 -14.84 8.84 3.88
CA GLU A 45 -14.07 7.66 3.46
C GLU A 45 -13.77 7.67 1.95
N ASN A 46 -14.78 8.01 1.14
CA ASN A 46 -14.62 8.14 -0.30
C ASN A 46 -13.65 9.27 -0.67
N ALA A 47 -13.77 10.43 -0.03
CA ALA A 47 -12.89 11.56 -0.25
C ALA A 47 -11.44 11.24 0.17
N GLN A 48 -11.25 10.51 1.26
CA GLN A 48 -9.92 10.08 1.70
C GLN A 48 -9.28 9.09 0.70
N SER A 49 -10.06 8.14 0.21
CA SER A 49 -9.59 7.20 -0.83
C SER A 49 -9.24 7.93 -2.13
N ALA A 50 -10.08 8.87 -2.58
CA ALA A 50 -9.84 9.67 -3.77
C ALA A 50 -8.56 10.52 -3.62
N ASN A 51 -8.37 11.15 -2.47
CA ASN A 51 -7.17 11.92 -2.17
C ASN A 51 -5.91 11.04 -2.22
N HIS A 52 -5.95 9.86 -1.63
CA HIS A 52 -4.81 8.92 -1.69
C HIS A 52 -4.48 8.52 -3.13
N HIS A 53 -5.49 8.21 -3.95
CA HIS A 53 -5.29 7.88 -5.36
C HIS A 53 -4.71 9.06 -6.15
N ALA A 54 -5.23 10.27 -5.93
CA ALA A 54 -4.72 11.47 -6.60
C ALA A 54 -3.24 11.72 -6.29
N HIS A 55 -2.81 11.60 -5.03
CA HIS A 55 -1.40 11.71 -4.64
C HIS A 55 -0.52 10.63 -5.24
N HIS A 56 -1.01 9.39 -5.31
CA HIS A 56 -0.28 8.30 -5.97
C HIS A 56 -0.09 8.58 -7.46
N ASP A 57 -1.14 9.07 -8.15
CA ASP A 57 -1.08 9.41 -9.57
C ASP A 57 -0.12 10.57 -9.83
N LEU A 58 -0.11 11.58 -8.96
CA LEU A 58 0.84 12.69 -9.04
C LEU A 58 2.27 12.18 -8.91
N LYS A 59 2.56 11.36 -7.90
CA LYS A 59 3.89 10.77 -7.71
C LYS A 59 4.37 9.99 -8.93
N ASN A 60 3.47 9.28 -9.60
CA ASN A 60 3.81 8.56 -10.83
C ASN A 60 4.10 9.52 -11.99
N ALA A 61 3.29 10.59 -12.15
CA ALA A 61 3.52 11.61 -13.16
C ALA A 61 4.85 12.35 -12.96
N GLU A 62 5.18 12.74 -11.73
CA GLU A 62 6.47 13.34 -11.35
C GLU A 62 7.64 12.41 -11.70
N ALA A 63 7.52 11.12 -11.42
CA ALA A 63 8.54 10.13 -11.76
C ALA A 63 8.72 9.96 -13.29
N GLU A 64 7.63 10.02 -14.07
CA GLU A 64 7.67 9.97 -15.53
C GLU A 64 8.39 11.21 -16.11
N VAL A 65 8.09 12.40 -15.59
CA VAL A 65 8.74 13.67 -15.98
C VAL A 65 10.23 13.62 -15.67
N GLU A 66 10.60 13.21 -14.46
CA GLU A 66 12.01 13.13 -14.06
C GLU A 66 12.79 12.10 -14.89
N ALA A 67 12.19 10.93 -15.14
CA ALA A 67 12.82 9.94 -16.02
C ALA A 67 13.00 10.46 -17.46
N GLN A 68 12.08 11.28 -17.95
CA GLN A 68 12.20 11.89 -19.27
C GLN A 68 13.27 12.99 -19.31
N ARG A 69 13.41 13.81 -18.26
CA ARG A 69 14.45 14.82 -18.12
C ARG A 69 15.86 14.18 -18.13
N ILE A 70 16.03 13.07 -17.40
CA ILE A 70 17.28 12.31 -17.41
C ILE A 70 17.63 11.80 -18.82
N LYS A 71 16.64 11.30 -19.57
CA LYS A 71 16.86 10.85 -20.96
C LYS A 71 17.31 12.00 -21.88
N ILE A 72 16.72 13.17 -21.72
CA ILE A 72 17.09 14.36 -22.49
C ILE A 72 18.53 14.78 -22.14
N GLU A 73 18.86 14.85 -20.87
CA GLU A 73 20.21 15.19 -20.39
C GLU A 73 21.28 14.22 -20.96
N GLN A 74 21.00 12.92 -20.94
CA GLN A 74 21.88 11.91 -21.53
C GLN A 74 22.05 12.09 -23.03
N ALA A 75 20.97 12.38 -23.76
CA ALA A 75 20.99 12.62 -25.19
C ALA A 75 21.74 13.93 -25.54
N GLU A 76 21.54 15.00 -24.78
CA GLU A 76 22.25 16.27 -24.92
C GLU A 76 23.75 16.11 -24.57
N SER A 77 24.07 15.37 -23.50
CA SER A 77 25.46 15.03 -23.18
C SER A 77 26.15 14.25 -24.30
N SER A 78 25.41 13.38 -24.98
CA SER A 78 25.94 12.63 -26.15
C SER A 78 26.14 13.54 -27.36
N LEU A 79 25.25 14.51 -27.59
CA LEU A 79 25.32 15.46 -28.67
C LEU A 79 26.53 16.43 -28.50
N TYR A 80 26.70 17.00 -27.30
CA TYR A 80 27.72 18.02 -27.02
C TYR A 80 29.04 17.45 -26.48
N GLY A 81 29.06 16.17 -26.06
CA GLY A 81 30.22 15.49 -25.50
C GLY A 81 31.31 15.12 -26.53
N GLY A 82 31.18 15.48 -27.80
CA GLY A 82 32.18 15.25 -28.85
C GLY A 82 32.39 13.79 -29.28
N ARG A 83 31.53 12.88 -28.82
CA ARG A 83 31.65 11.44 -29.12
C ARG A 83 31.10 11.12 -30.52
N VAL A 84 30.11 11.86 -30.99
CA VAL A 84 29.49 11.71 -32.33
C VAL A 84 30.08 12.78 -33.22
N GLN A 85 30.80 12.35 -34.30
CA GLN A 85 31.44 13.25 -35.25
C GLN A 85 30.77 13.20 -36.63
N ASN A 86 29.92 12.23 -36.91
CA ASN A 86 29.23 12.06 -38.12
C ASN A 86 28.06 13.08 -38.27
N PRO A 87 28.08 13.97 -39.29
CA PRO A 87 27.03 15.00 -39.44
C PRO A 87 25.61 14.45 -39.51
N LYS A 88 25.42 13.26 -40.11
CA LYS A 88 24.12 12.62 -40.22
C LYS A 88 23.62 12.14 -38.85
N GLU A 89 24.50 11.52 -38.09
CA GLU A 89 24.16 11.04 -36.72
C GLU A 89 23.88 12.21 -35.76
N LEU A 90 24.60 13.33 -35.89
CA LEU A 90 24.34 14.56 -35.14
C LEU A 90 22.94 15.11 -35.46
N GLN A 91 22.57 15.11 -36.76
CA GLN A 91 21.24 15.58 -37.18
C GLN A 91 20.12 14.67 -36.68
N ASP A 92 20.31 13.37 -36.71
CA ASP A 92 19.35 12.41 -36.18
C ASP A 92 19.21 12.52 -34.63
N LEU A 93 20.31 12.67 -33.91
CA LEU A 93 20.30 12.90 -32.47
C LEU A 93 19.61 14.23 -32.10
N GLN A 94 19.76 15.29 -32.91
CA GLN A 94 19.03 16.54 -32.69
C GLN A 94 17.51 16.36 -32.87
N LYS A 95 17.08 15.57 -33.84
CA LYS A 95 15.64 15.24 -34.04
C LYS A 95 15.10 14.43 -32.86
N ASP A 96 15.88 13.46 -32.39
CA ASP A 96 15.52 12.64 -31.23
C ASP A 96 15.35 13.52 -29.98
N ILE A 97 16.30 14.43 -29.72
CA ILE A 97 16.20 15.38 -28.58
C ILE A 97 14.96 16.27 -28.74
N ALA A 98 14.67 16.74 -29.93
CA ALA A 98 13.44 17.53 -30.16
C ALA A 98 12.17 16.73 -29.90
N SER A 99 12.14 15.45 -30.28
CA SER A 99 11.04 14.53 -29.99
C SER A 99 10.91 14.26 -28.49
N LEU A 100 12.03 14.00 -27.78
CA LEU A 100 12.05 13.81 -26.34
C LEU A 100 11.55 15.04 -25.58
N LYS A 101 11.93 16.25 -26.01
CA LYS A 101 11.45 17.51 -25.43
C LYS A 101 9.96 17.72 -25.68
N LYS A 102 9.45 17.38 -26.86
CA LYS A 102 8.01 17.43 -27.13
C LYS A 102 7.24 16.45 -26.22
N HIS A 103 7.79 15.25 -26.02
CA HIS A 103 7.18 14.27 -25.11
C HIS A 103 7.24 14.76 -23.68
N LEU A 104 8.34 15.40 -23.24
CA LEU A 104 8.44 16.03 -21.92
C LEU A 104 7.31 17.05 -21.69
N SER A 105 7.04 17.92 -22.67
CA SER A 105 5.93 18.89 -22.56
C SER A 105 4.58 18.20 -22.32
N THR A 106 4.31 17.08 -23.00
CA THR A 106 3.08 16.31 -22.79
C THR A 106 3.03 15.68 -21.39
N LEU A 107 4.17 15.22 -20.86
CA LEU A 107 4.26 14.68 -19.50
C LEU A 107 4.08 15.78 -18.45
N GLU A 108 4.66 16.96 -18.66
CA GLU A 108 4.49 18.12 -17.78
C GLU A 108 3.03 18.62 -17.78
N GLU A 109 2.35 18.61 -18.94
CA GLU A 109 0.90 18.90 -19.00
C GLU A 109 0.10 17.89 -18.15
N ARG A 110 0.43 16.60 -18.24
CA ARG A 110 -0.21 15.56 -17.44
C ARG A 110 0.09 15.69 -15.95
N GLU A 111 1.32 16.07 -15.59
CA GLU A 111 1.70 16.38 -14.20
C GLU A 111 0.85 17.52 -13.65
N LEU A 112 0.68 18.61 -14.40
CA LEU A 112 -0.19 19.72 -14.02
C LEU A 112 -1.66 19.29 -13.85
N GLU A 113 -2.18 18.43 -14.74
CA GLU A 113 -3.54 17.89 -14.60
C GLU A 113 -3.68 17.05 -13.33
N THR A 114 -2.67 16.24 -12.99
CA THR A 114 -2.69 15.45 -11.75
C THR A 114 -2.55 16.31 -10.51
N MET A 115 -1.76 17.40 -10.55
CA MET A 115 -1.69 18.39 -9.47
C MET A 115 -3.06 19.04 -9.21
N MET A 116 -3.79 19.42 -10.26
CA MET A 116 -5.15 19.96 -10.11
C MET A 116 -6.13 18.94 -9.52
N LYS A 117 -5.97 17.65 -9.86
CA LYS A 117 -6.77 16.57 -9.25
C LYS A 117 -6.45 16.40 -7.77
N VAL A 118 -5.19 16.50 -7.36
CA VAL A 118 -4.79 16.48 -5.95
C VAL A 118 -5.43 17.64 -5.20
N GLU A 119 -5.31 18.87 -5.72
CA GLU A 119 -5.91 20.05 -5.09
C GLU A 119 -7.43 19.91 -4.93
N SER A 120 -8.12 19.42 -5.96
CA SER A 120 -9.56 19.14 -5.88
C SER A 120 -9.87 18.07 -4.83
N ALA A 121 -9.13 16.97 -4.80
CA ALA A 121 -9.35 15.88 -3.86
C ALA A 121 -9.05 16.28 -2.39
N GLU A 122 -8.05 17.15 -2.18
CA GLU A 122 -7.75 17.74 -0.87
C GLU A 122 -8.89 18.65 -0.40
N ASN A 123 -9.43 19.49 -1.27
CA ASN A 123 -10.57 20.35 -0.98
C ASN A 123 -11.83 19.55 -0.65
N ASP A 124 -12.10 18.48 -1.42
CA ASP A 124 -13.22 17.58 -1.17
C ASP A 124 -13.08 16.84 0.16
N LEU A 125 -11.87 16.36 0.48
CA LEU A 125 -11.57 15.75 1.78
C LEU A 125 -11.76 16.72 2.93
N GLN A 126 -11.28 17.96 2.79
CA GLN A 126 -11.45 18.99 3.80
C GLN A 126 -12.93 19.35 4.01
N SER A 127 -13.69 19.46 2.92
CA SER A 127 -15.14 19.71 2.95
C SER A 127 -15.88 18.56 3.65
N ALA A 128 -15.56 17.30 3.32
CA ALA A 128 -16.14 16.14 3.96
C ALA A 128 -15.82 16.06 5.45
N LYS A 129 -14.59 16.40 5.87
CA LYS A 129 -14.19 16.48 7.28
C LYS A 129 -15.00 17.53 8.02
N THR A 130 -15.10 18.75 7.47
CA THR A 130 -15.85 19.84 8.09
C THR A 130 -17.34 19.49 8.24
N LYS A 131 -17.93 18.87 7.21
CA LYS A 131 -19.32 18.39 7.26
C LYS A 131 -19.51 17.35 8.35
N LEU A 132 -18.60 16.39 8.47
CA LEU A 132 -18.63 15.36 9.49
C LEU A 132 -18.54 15.99 10.90
N GLU A 133 -17.62 16.94 11.11
CA GLU A 133 -17.48 17.66 12.38
C GLU A 133 -18.76 18.39 12.79
N LEU A 134 -19.43 19.06 11.84
CA LEU A 134 -20.70 19.75 12.10
C LEU A 134 -21.81 18.77 12.51
N ILE A 135 -21.91 17.62 11.84
CA ILE A 135 -22.87 16.58 12.19
C ILE A 135 -22.55 16.02 13.57
N GLN A 136 -21.26 15.76 13.87
CA GLN A 136 -20.78 15.31 15.16
C GLN A 136 -21.11 16.26 16.30
N ALA A 137 -20.87 17.55 16.09
CA ALA A 137 -21.20 18.58 17.08
C ALA A 137 -22.71 18.62 17.41
N ARG A 138 -23.55 18.33 16.42
CA ARG A 138 -25.01 18.28 16.58
C ARG A 138 -25.51 17.03 17.30
N LEU A 139 -24.84 15.87 17.09
CA LEU A 139 -25.28 14.59 17.66
C LEU A 139 -24.98 14.41 19.15
N GLY A 140 -24.23 15.34 19.75
CA GLY A 140 -23.95 15.35 21.17
C GLY A 140 -22.78 14.48 21.61
N SER A 141 -22.58 14.42 22.93
CA SER A 141 -21.38 13.85 23.53
C SER A 141 -21.24 12.33 23.40
N GLU A 142 -22.33 11.62 23.20
CA GLU A 142 -22.33 10.14 23.16
C GLU A 142 -21.64 9.58 21.93
N HIS A 143 -21.85 10.21 20.77
CA HIS A 143 -21.25 9.79 19.52
C HIS A 143 -19.84 10.35 19.28
N LYS A 144 -19.50 11.48 19.94
CA LYS A 144 -18.22 12.16 19.72
C LYS A 144 -17.01 11.23 19.92
N LYS A 145 -17.02 10.44 20.99
CA LYS A 145 -15.92 9.52 21.31
C LYS A 145 -15.77 8.43 20.24
N LEU A 146 -16.88 7.84 19.78
CA LEU A 146 -16.86 6.81 18.74
C LEU A 146 -16.30 7.35 17.41
N LEU A 147 -16.61 8.59 17.08
CA LEU A 147 -16.18 9.25 15.86
C LEU A 147 -14.72 9.68 15.91
N ASP A 148 -14.24 10.12 17.08
CA ASP A 148 -12.82 10.39 17.30
C ASP A 148 -12.00 9.09 17.19
N ASP A 149 -12.49 8.00 17.74
CA ASP A 149 -11.84 6.71 17.66
C ASP A 149 -11.85 6.17 16.21
N GLN A 150 -12.94 6.38 15.47
CA GLN A 150 -13.01 6.03 14.06
C GLN A 150 -11.98 6.80 13.22
N SER A 151 -11.87 8.11 13.43
CA SER A 151 -10.90 8.94 12.71
C SER A 151 -9.45 8.47 12.95
N LYS A 152 -9.11 8.12 14.19
CA LYS A 152 -7.79 7.56 14.53
C LYS A 152 -7.54 6.22 13.87
N LEU A 153 -8.54 5.33 13.90
CA LEU A 153 -8.45 4.01 13.27
C LEU A 153 -8.29 4.10 11.75
N MET A 154 -8.90 5.08 11.10
CA MET A 154 -8.72 5.31 9.67
C MET A 154 -7.28 5.72 9.33
N ILE A 155 -6.67 6.61 10.12
CA ILE A 155 -5.26 7.00 9.96
C ILE A 155 -4.33 5.78 10.19
N ILE A 156 -4.61 4.98 11.21
CA ILE A 156 -3.85 3.75 11.49
C ILE A 156 -3.97 2.77 10.32
N LEU A 157 -5.17 2.63 9.75
CA LEU A 157 -5.39 1.73 8.62
C LEU A 157 -4.59 2.16 7.37
N GLU A 158 -4.49 3.46 7.12
CA GLU A 158 -3.67 4.02 6.03
C GLU A 158 -2.18 3.74 6.25
N GLN A 159 -1.66 4.00 7.46
CA GLN A 159 -0.27 3.68 7.82
C GLN A 159 0.03 2.18 7.69
N LEU A 160 -0.88 1.33 8.14
CA LEU A 160 -0.75 -0.12 8.00
C LEU A 160 -0.81 -0.59 6.54
N ALA A 161 -1.54 0.09 5.68
CA ALA A 161 -1.56 -0.21 4.25
C ALA A 161 -0.21 0.11 3.60
N GLU A 162 0.40 1.24 3.93
CA GLU A 162 1.76 1.60 3.48
C GLU A 162 2.82 0.61 4.01
N GLU A 163 2.73 0.25 5.29
CA GLU A 163 3.62 -0.73 5.91
C GLU A 163 3.47 -2.11 5.25
N ARG A 164 2.25 -2.49 4.87
CA ARG A 164 1.98 -3.72 4.13
C ARG A 164 2.68 -3.73 2.78
N GLU A 165 2.56 -2.67 2.00
CA GLU A 165 3.24 -2.52 0.72
C GLU A 165 4.77 -2.59 0.86
N ALA A 166 5.33 -1.89 1.85
CA ALA A 166 6.76 -1.94 2.15
C ALA A 166 7.22 -3.35 2.57
N THR A 167 6.37 -4.10 3.30
CA THR A 167 6.64 -5.46 3.73
C THR A 167 6.54 -6.47 2.58
N LEU A 168 5.65 -6.21 1.60
CA LEU A 168 5.49 -7.04 0.41
C LEU A 168 6.66 -6.91 -0.57
N ALA A 169 7.23 -5.72 -0.72
CA ALA A 169 8.24 -5.42 -1.73
C ALA A 169 9.43 -6.41 -1.78
N PRO A 170 9.99 -6.90 -0.66
CA PRO A 170 11.11 -7.87 -0.67
C PRO A 170 10.67 -9.34 -0.81
N ILE A 171 9.36 -9.65 -0.91
CA ILE A 171 8.85 -11.02 -0.91
C ILE A 171 8.54 -11.45 -2.35
N GLU A 172 8.96 -12.65 -2.73
CA GLU A 172 8.66 -13.20 -4.06
C GLU A 172 7.15 -13.42 -4.27
N SER A 173 6.65 -13.05 -5.44
CA SER A 173 5.22 -13.08 -5.77
C SER A 173 4.56 -14.47 -5.60
N ASN A 174 5.29 -15.56 -5.87
CA ASN A 174 4.78 -16.93 -5.67
C ASN A 174 4.55 -17.24 -4.19
N MET A 175 5.41 -16.75 -3.30
CA MET A 175 5.28 -16.93 -1.85
C MET A 175 4.10 -16.12 -1.29
N VAL A 176 3.89 -14.91 -1.81
CA VAL A 176 2.73 -14.09 -1.46
C VAL A 176 1.43 -14.78 -1.86
N GLN A 177 1.36 -15.40 -3.06
CA GLN A 177 0.18 -16.14 -3.51
C GLN A 177 -0.13 -17.34 -2.61
N ILE A 178 0.88 -18.09 -2.19
CA ILE A 178 0.71 -19.22 -1.25
C ILE A 178 0.19 -18.70 0.10
N TYR A 179 0.80 -17.63 0.62
CA TYR A 179 0.40 -17.00 1.87
C TYR A 179 -1.06 -16.54 1.83
N GLU A 180 -1.46 -15.79 0.81
CA GLU A 180 -2.82 -15.25 0.66
C GLU A 180 -3.86 -16.38 0.51
N GLY A 181 -3.50 -17.46 -0.19
CA GLY A 181 -4.34 -18.65 -0.28
C GLY A 181 -4.59 -19.30 1.08
N LEU A 182 -3.53 -19.49 1.85
CA LEU A 182 -3.62 -20.05 3.22
C LEU A 182 -4.34 -19.09 4.18
N ARG A 183 -4.07 -17.78 4.10
CA ARG A 183 -4.72 -16.76 4.94
C ARG A 183 -6.24 -16.81 4.79
N ARG A 184 -6.74 -16.88 3.55
CA ARG A 184 -8.18 -17.02 3.26
C ARG A 184 -8.77 -18.32 3.84
N GLN A 185 -8.07 -19.46 3.68
CA GLN A 185 -8.55 -20.77 4.14
C GLN A 185 -8.47 -20.95 5.67
N LYS A 186 -7.53 -20.27 6.34
CA LYS A 186 -7.20 -20.47 7.75
C LYS A 186 -7.60 -19.29 8.65
N LYS A 187 -8.63 -18.54 8.26
CA LYS A 187 -9.21 -17.43 9.06
C LYS A 187 -8.14 -16.38 9.45
N GLY A 188 -7.35 -15.92 8.48
CA GLY A 188 -6.35 -14.87 8.68
C GLY A 188 -4.99 -15.34 9.20
N VAL A 189 -4.82 -16.62 9.53
CA VAL A 189 -3.57 -17.18 10.09
C VAL A 189 -2.95 -18.18 9.13
N ALA A 190 -2.10 -17.69 8.22
CA ALA A 190 -1.38 -18.52 7.27
C ALA A 190 -0.08 -19.11 7.84
N ILE A 191 0.55 -18.40 8.78
CA ILE A 191 1.84 -18.73 9.37
C ILE A 191 1.66 -19.05 10.84
N SER A 192 2.35 -20.09 11.28
CA SER A 192 2.40 -20.52 12.67
C SER A 192 3.83 -20.55 13.16
N GLU A 193 4.07 -19.98 14.31
CA GLU A 193 5.35 -20.10 14.97
C GLU A 193 5.56 -21.51 15.52
N VAL A 194 6.81 -21.94 15.56
CA VAL A 194 7.22 -23.18 16.22
C VAL A 194 7.77 -22.81 17.59
N SER A 195 7.07 -23.21 18.65
CA SER A 195 7.51 -23.07 20.03
C SER A 195 7.48 -24.44 20.71
N ASP A 196 8.50 -24.72 21.51
CA ASP A 196 8.63 -25.97 22.27
C ASP A 196 8.39 -27.24 21.42
N ASN A 197 8.99 -27.25 20.23
CA ASN A 197 8.84 -28.33 19.23
C ASN A 197 7.39 -28.57 18.81
N SER A 198 6.51 -27.58 18.93
CA SER A 198 5.10 -27.65 18.54
C SER A 198 4.67 -26.49 17.67
N CYS A 199 3.66 -26.73 16.83
CA CYS A 199 3.00 -25.70 16.02
C CYS A 199 2.03 -24.93 16.94
N THR A 200 2.27 -23.62 17.14
CA THR A 200 1.44 -22.77 18.03
C THR A 200 -0.03 -22.68 17.60
N SER A 201 -0.35 -22.96 16.33
CA SER A 201 -1.74 -22.89 15.85
C SER A 201 -2.55 -24.18 16.05
N CYS A 202 -1.92 -25.35 16.10
CA CYS A 202 -2.66 -26.63 16.19
C CYS A 202 -2.08 -27.61 17.23
N GLY A 203 -0.99 -27.25 17.92
CA GLY A 203 -0.35 -28.09 18.94
C GLY A 203 0.40 -29.33 18.42
N ALA A 204 0.44 -29.56 17.11
CA ALA A 204 1.11 -30.73 16.53
C ALA A 204 2.63 -30.64 16.74
N THR A 205 3.25 -31.75 17.11
CA THR A 205 4.71 -31.86 17.28
C THR A 205 5.41 -31.67 15.94
N ILE A 206 6.43 -30.82 15.92
CA ILE A 206 7.25 -30.51 14.76
C ILE A 206 8.62 -31.15 14.92
N THR A 207 9.00 -31.98 13.97
CA THR A 207 10.30 -32.66 13.97
C THR A 207 11.45 -31.66 13.81
N ALA A 208 12.63 -31.99 14.34
CA ALA A 208 13.82 -31.16 14.24
C ALA A 208 14.18 -30.81 12.77
N SER A 209 13.96 -31.74 11.85
CA SER A 209 14.15 -31.50 10.42
C SER A 209 13.21 -30.44 9.84
N LEU A 210 11.93 -30.45 10.23
CA LEU A 210 10.95 -29.44 9.83
C LEU A 210 11.25 -28.07 10.46
N GLN A 211 11.74 -28.05 11.69
CA GLN A 211 12.19 -26.79 12.33
C GLN A 211 13.39 -26.18 11.61
N GLN A 212 14.35 -27.00 11.23
CA GLN A 212 15.50 -26.57 10.46
C GLN A 212 15.08 -26.04 9.06
N ASN A 213 14.12 -26.70 8.43
CA ASN A 213 13.54 -26.21 7.17
C ASN A 213 12.81 -24.87 7.34
N ALA A 214 12.07 -24.68 8.46
CA ALA A 214 11.38 -23.43 8.75
C ALA A 214 12.33 -22.23 8.98
N ARG A 215 13.58 -22.50 9.38
CA ARG A 215 14.67 -21.49 9.47
C ARG A 215 15.35 -21.22 8.14
N SER A 216 15.20 -22.09 7.17
CA SER A 216 15.81 -21.97 5.85
C SER A 216 15.02 -21.00 4.94
N GLN A 217 15.51 -20.80 3.72
CA GLN A 217 14.80 -20.00 2.70
C GLN A 217 13.59 -20.71 2.08
N LYS A 218 13.41 -22.01 2.32
CA LYS A 218 12.29 -22.78 1.80
C LYS A 218 11.11 -22.75 2.74
N LEU A 219 9.91 -22.62 2.19
CA LEU A 219 8.68 -22.70 2.99
C LEU A 219 8.48 -24.14 3.50
N ALA A 220 8.36 -24.31 4.80
CA ALA A 220 8.00 -25.55 5.46
C ALA A 220 6.56 -25.46 5.97
N ASN A 221 5.75 -26.47 5.74
CA ASN A 221 4.36 -26.48 6.18
C ASN A 221 4.17 -27.45 7.35
N CYS A 222 3.28 -27.09 8.28
CA CYS A 222 2.87 -27.98 9.34
C CYS A 222 2.14 -29.20 8.76
N PRO A 223 2.55 -30.45 9.08
CA PRO A 223 1.94 -31.65 8.51
C PRO A 223 0.48 -31.86 8.97
N SER A 224 0.08 -31.27 10.07
CA SER A 224 -1.28 -31.38 10.62
C SER A 224 -2.23 -30.31 10.09
N CYS A 225 -1.86 -29.04 10.18
CA CYS A 225 -2.79 -27.95 9.83
C CYS A 225 -2.47 -27.24 8.49
N GLY A 226 -1.35 -27.57 7.86
CA GLY A 226 -0.94 -27.03 6.55
C GLY A 226 -0.43 -25.59 6.56
N ARG A 227 -0.39 -24.92 7.72
CA ARG A 227 0.16 -23.56 7.84
C ARG A 227 1.66 -23.55 7.61
N ILE A 228 2.16 -22.45 7.07
CA ILE A 228 3.60 -22.22 6.94
C ILE A 228 4.20 -22.13 8.34
N LEU A 229 5.31 -22.83 8.56
CA LEU A 229 6.03 -22.80 9.81
C LEU A 229 7.08 -21.69 9.79
N TYR A 230 7.13 -20.95 10.89
CA TYR A 230 8.18 -20.00 11.19
C TYR A 230 8.89 -20.42 12.46
N ALA A 231 10.21 -20.49 12.45
CA ALA A 231 11.06 -20.74 13.61
C ALA A 231 12.13 -19.65 13.69
N ASN A 232 12.22 -19.05 14.88
CA ASN A 232 13.24 -18.04 15.20
C ASN A 232 14.61 -18.66 15.37
#